data_ec4b74ad047333cb6667ac68d42edb54
#
_entry.id   ec4b74ad047333cb6667ac68d42edb54
#
_cell.length_a   1.000
_cell.length_b   1.000
_cell.length_c   1.000
_cell.angle_alpha   90.00
_cell.angle_beta   90.00
_cell.angle_gamma   90.00
#
_symmetry.space_group_name_H-M   'P 1'
#
loop_
_entity.id
_entity.type
_entity.pdbx_description
1 polymer ?
#
loop_
_entity_poly.entity_id
_entity_poly.type
_entity_poly.pdbx_seq_one_letter_code
_entity_poly.pdbx_strand_id
1 'polypeptide(L)'
;EISGVITELQNALACAARIFELIEEKKEIPDASDAVTLDEADGRVDIEDVYFSYVPDKKLIEDFNLHVKPGQRVAIVGPTGCGKTTIINLLMRFYDVNSGTIKVSGHDIRKITRESLRDNYGMVLQETWLKKGTIRDNIIMGKPDATDEEIIAAAKASHAHSFIRRLPKGYDTEIGEDGGSLSQGQKQLLCITRVMLCLPPMLILDEATSSIDTRTE
;
A
#
# COMPACT_ATOMS: atom_id res chain seq x y z
N GLU A 1 36.57 -29.20 -17.63
CA GLU A 1 35.17 -29.65 -17.59
C GLU A 1 34.68 -29.89 -16.15
N ILE A 2 35.41 -30.61 -15.28
CA ILE A 2 34.98 -30.87 -13.88
C ILE A 2 34.86 -29.59 -13.07
N SER A 3 35.75 -28.59 -13.20
CA SER A 3 35.67 -27.33 -12.47
C SER A 3 34.44 -26.50 -12.83
N GLY A 4 33.98 -26.56 -14.09
CA GLY A 4 32.75 -25.90 -14.52
C GLY A 4 31.50 -26.48 -13.82
N VAL A 5 31.44 -27.83 -13.77
CA VAL A 5 30.31 -28.53 -13.10
C VAL A 5 30.28 -28.23 -11.59
N ILE A 6 31.44 -28.13 -10.94
CA ILE A 6 31.53 -27.77 -9.53
C ILE A 6 31.03 -26.33 -9.30
N THR A 7 31.39 -25.40 -10.17
CA THR A 7 30.94 -24.00 -10.08
C THR A 7 29.41 -23.89 -10.29
N GLU A 8 28.86 -24.61 -11.27
CA GLU A 8 27.43 -24.67 -11.49
C GLU A 8 26.67 -25.27 -10.30
N LEU A 9 27.19 -26.33 -9.71
CA LEU A 9 26.62 -26.93 -8.50
C LEU A 9 26.66 -25.96 -7.31
N GLN A 10 27.75 -25.24 -7.10
CA GLN A 10 27.84 -24.24 -6.04
C GLN A 10 26.84 -23.11 -6.24
N ASN A 11 26.68 -22.63 -7.48
CA ASN A 11 25.68 -21.61 -7.80
C ASN A 11 24.26 -22.13 -7.56
N ALA A 12 23.95 -23.35 -7.97
CA ALA A 12 22.66 -23.97 -7.74
C ALA A 12 22.35 -24.13 -6.25
N LEU A 13 23.33 -24.55 -5.44
CA LEU A 13 23.19 -24.66 -4.00
C LEU A 13 22.99 -23.29 -3.34
N ALA A 14 23.69 -22.25 -3.78
CA ALA A 14 23.52 -20.90 -3.28
C ALA A 14 22.14 -20.33 -3.61
N CYS A 15 21.62 -20.58 -4.81
CA CYS A 15 20.26 -20.22 -5.19
C CYS A 15 19.21 -20.99 -4.37
N ALA A 16 19.40 -22.30 -4.19
CA ALA A 16 18.52 -23.12 -3.38
C ALA A 16 18.48 -22.63 -1.93
N ALA A 17 19.63 -22.31 -1.33
CA ALA A 17 19.71 -21.78 0.02
C ALA A 17 18.88 -20.50 0.21
N ARG A 18 18.95 -19.55 -0.74
CA ARG A 18 18.14 -18.33 -0.72
C ARG A 18 16.64 -18.60 -0.84
N ILE A 19 16.26 -19.60 -1.65
CA ILE A 19 14.84 -20.00 -1.79
C ILE A 19 14.35 -20.61 -0.48
N PHE A 20 15.14 -21.49 0.14
CA PHE A 20 14.78 -22.10 1.42
C PHE A 20 14.72 -21.05 2.55
N GLU A 21 15.66 -20.11 2.59
CA GLU A 21 15.64 -19.00 3.55
C GLU A 21 14.31 -18.22 3.48
N LEU A 22 13.80 -17.95 2.26
CA LEU A 22 12.49 -17.31 2.08
C LEU A 22 11.32 -18.23 2.49
N ILE A 23 11.38 -19.53 2.17
CA ILE A 23 10.32 -20.49 2.49
C ILE A 23 10.23 -20.73 4.02
N GLU A 24 11.38 -20.73 4.69
CA GLU A 24 11.51 -20.98 6.13
C GLU A 24 11.38 -19.69 6.97
N GLU A 25 11.21 -18.52 6.31
CA GLU A 25 10.97 -17.24 7.01
C GLU A 25 9.78 -17.37 7.97
N LYS A 26 9.91 -16.75 9.12
CA LYS A 26 8.86 -16.80 10.14
C LYS A 26 7.56 -16.25 9.58
N LYS A 27 6.51 -17.06 9.66
CA LYS A 27 5.17 -16.63 9.28
C LYS A 27 4.71 -15.46 10.14
N GLU A 28 3.91 -14.58 9.55
CA GLU A 28 3.23 -13.52 10.29
C GLU A 28 2.47 -14.12 11.49
N ILE A 29 2.50 -13.43 12.63
CA ILE A 29 1.76 -13.85 13.82
C ILE A 29 0.28 -13.97 13.44
N PRO A 30 -0.38 -15.12 13.65
CA PRO A 30 -1.79 -15.27 13.31
C PRO A 30 -2.65 -14.25 14.07
N ASP A 31 -3.80 -13.93 13.50
CA ASP A 31 -4.77 -13.09 14.19
C ASP A 31 -5.24 -13.78 15.49
N ALA A 32 -5.63 -12.97 16.47
CA ALA A 32 -6.15 -13.49 17.72
C ALA A 32 -7.39 -14.38 17.45
N SER A 33 -7.56 -15.45 18.23
CA SER A 33 -8.68 -16.37 18.04
C SER A 33 -10.06 -15.72 18.25
N ASP A 34 -10.10 -14.58 18.93
CA ASP A 34 -11.27 -13.73 19.18
C ASP A 34 -11.27 -12.46 18.33
N ALA A 35 -10.41 -12.39 17.29
CA ALA A 35 -10.37 -11.26 16.38
C ALA A 35 -11.70 -11.09 15.65
N VAL A 36 -12.19 -9.85 15.62
CA VAL A 36 -13.43 -9.49 14.94
C VAL A 36 -13.15 -9.02 13.51
N THR A 37 -14.10 -9.23 12.62
CA THR A 37 -14.08 -8.64 11.29
C THR A 37 -14.64 -7.22 11.37
N LEU A 38 -13.92 -6.27 10.77
CA LEU A 38 -14.36 -4.88 10.63
C LEU A 38 -14.90 -4.69 9.21
N ASP A 39 -16.22 -4.84 9.06
CA ASP A 39 -16.85 -4.81 7.73
C ASP A 39 -16.75 -3.42 7.09
N GLU A 40 -17.00 -2.34 7.86
CA GLU A 40 -16.91 -0.97 7.40
C GLU A 40 -16.40 -0.06 8.52
N ALA A 41 -15.25 0.58 8.29
CA ALA A 41 -14.71 1.55 9.22
C ALA A 41 -15.41 2.91 9.07
N ASP A 42 -15.63 3.60 10.18
CA ASP A 42 -16.17 4.96 10.20
C ASP A 42 -15.13 6.04 9.85
N GLY A 43 -13.86 5.65 9.71
CA GLY A 43 -12.74 6.55 9.43
C GLY A 43 -12.12 7.19 10.68
N ARG A 44 -12.53 6.77 11.89
CA ARG A 44 -11.90 7.19 13.13
C ARG A 44 -10.65 6.36 13.40
N VAL A 45 -9.54 7.06 13.71
CA VAL A 45 -8.28 6.44 14.12
C VAL A 45 -7.78 7.10 15.39
N ASP A 46 -7.50 6.32 16.43
CA ASP A 46 -6.91 6.78 17.68
C ASP A 46 -5.57 6.06 17.92
N ILE A 47 -4.51 6.81 18.07
CA ILE A 47 -3.17 6.32 18.43
C ILE A 47 -2.87 6.89 19.82
N GLU A 48 -2.62 6.03 20.79
CA GLU A 48 -2.50 6.40 22.20
C GLU A 48 -1.20 5.83 22.78
N ASP A 49 -0.33 6.70 23.26
CA ASP A 49 0.93 6.39 23.97
C ASP A 49 1.80 5.36 23.22
N VAL A 50 1.90 5.50 21.89
CA VAL A 50 2.59 4.52 21.05
C VAL A 50 4.08 4.71 21.09
N TYR A 51 4.79 3.61 21.41
CA TYR A 51 6.23 3.44 21.28
C TYR A 51 6.53 2.34 20.29
N PHE A 52 7.48 2.58 19.39
CA PHE A 52 7.90 1.58 18.44
C PHE A 52 9.37 1.74 18.03
N SER A 53 10.02 0.59 17.87
CA SER A 53 11.35 0.47 17.26
C SER A 53 11.48 -0.87 16.53
N TYR A 54 12.13 -0.87 15.36
CA TYR A 54 12.45 -2.12 14.65
C TYR A 54 13.52 -2.93 15.36
N VAL A 55 14.41 -2.27 16.07
CA VAL A 55 15.51 -2.87 16.85
C VAL A 55 15.44 -2.30 18.28
N PRO A 56 15.56 -3.12 19.33
CA PRO A 56 15.36 -2.68 20.71
C PRO A 56 16.16 -1.45 21.12
N ASP A 57 17.41 -1.33 20.63
CA ASP A 57 18.34 -0.26 21.03
C ASP A 57 18.20 1.04 20.21
N LYS A 58 17.33 1.04 19.18
CA LYS A 58 17.16 2.19 18.30
C LYS A 58 15.73 2.69 18.34
N LYS A 59 15.44 3.57 19.30
CA LYS A 59 14.14 4.24 19.42
C LYS A 59 13.82 5.02 18.15
N LEU A 60 12.59 4.88 17.65
CA LEU A 60 12.13 5.53 16.42
C LEU A 60 10.86 6.34 16.65
N ILE A 61 9.88 5.77 17.34
CA ILE A 61 8.65 6.44 17.71
C ILE A 61 8.55 6.38 19.24
N GLU A 62 8.39 7.54 19.87
CA GLU A 62 8.27 7.68 21.33
C GLU A 62 7.08 8.55 21.65
N ASP A 63 6.20 8.06 22.53
CA ASP A 63 5.01 8.77 23.03
C ASP A 63 4.15 9.41 21.92
N PHE A 64 3.90 8.66 20.86
CA PHE A 64 3.16 9.19 19.72
C PHE A 64 1.66 9.08 19.97
N ASN A 65 1.00 10.24 19.92
CA ASN A 65 -0.42 10.38 20.14
C ASN A 65 -1.06 11.09 18.93
N LEU A 66 -2.15 10.52 18.40
CA LEU A 66 -2.89 11.10 17.28
C LEU A 66 -4.35 10.66 17.33
N HIS A 67 -5.28 11.62 17.22
CA HIS A 67 -6.71 11.36 17.12
C HIS A 67 -7.27 11.93 15.82
N VAL A 68 -7.76 11.06 14.97
CA VAL A 68 -8.35 11.39 13.67
C VAL A 68 -9.85 11.13 13.71
N LYS A 69 -10.63 12.14 13.37
CA LYS A 69 -12.10 12.02 13.28
C LYS A 69 -12.53 11.58 11.87
N PRO A 70 -13.69 10.95 11.72
CA PRO A 70 -14.28 10.66 10.42
C PRO A 70 -14.24 11.88 9.48
N GLY A 71 -13.79 11.67 8.24
CA GLY A 71 -13.68 12.71 7.21
C GLY A 71 -12.56 13.74 7.43
N GLN A 72 -11.77 13.62 8.48
CA GLN A 72 -10.62 14.52 8.72
C GLN A 72 -9.45 14.16 7.81
N ARG A 73 -8.78 15.20 7.30
CA ARG A 73 -7.51 15.08 6.59
C ARG A 73 -6.37 15.42 7.54
N VAL A 74 -5.35 14.57 7.58
CA VAL A 74 -4.18 14.75 8.44
C VAL A 74 -2.92 14.66 7.58
N ALA A 75 -2.02 15.63 7.71
CA ALA A 75 -0.71 15.60 7.10
C ALA A 75 0.35 15.29 8.16
N ILE A 76 1.12 14.23 7.95
CA ILE A 76 2.27 13.87 8.78
C ILE A 76 3.52 14.38 8.09
N VAL A 77 4.15 15.39 8.68
CA VAL A 77 5.34 16.05 8.12
C VAL A 77 6.56 15.84 9.01
N GLY A 78 7.72 15.77 8.40
CA GLY A 78 8.98 15.59 9.12
C GLY A 78 10.13 15.23 8.18
N PRO A 79 11.38 15.29 8.65
CA PRO A 79 12.56 14.95 7.86
C PRO A 79 12.57 13.48 7.47
N THR A 80 13.38 13.13 6.47
CA THR A 80 13.60 11.73 6.09
C THR A 80 14.13 10.92 7.28
N GLY A 81 13.59 9.73 7.50
CA GLY A 81 13.96 8.85 8.60
C GLY A 81 13.29 9.14 9.96
N CYS A 82 12.39 10.13 10.06
CA CYS A 82 11.68 10.40 11.31
C CYS A 82 10.51 9.44 11.61
N GLY A 83 10.28 8.42 10.79
CA GLY A 83 9.27 7.40 11.06
C GLY A 83 7.92 7.58 10.35
N LYS A 84 7.78 8.47 9.35
CA LYS A 84 6.50 8.65 8.60
C LYS A 84 5.97 7.35 8.02
N THR A 85 6.78 6.65 7.23
CA THR A 85 6.43 5.34 6.65
C THR A 85 6.23 4.28 7.73
N THR A 86 6.93 4.39 8.87
CA THR A 86 6.72 3.50 10.00
C THR A 86 5.32 3.64 10.60
N ILE A 87 4.78 4.85 10.68
CA ILE A 87 3.39 5.07 11.13
C ILE A 87 2.41 4.35 10.18
N ILE A 88 2.64 4.43 8.86
CA ILE A 88 1.84 3.71 7.86
C ILE A 88 1.92 2.19 8.11
N ASN A 89 3.12 1.66 8.32
CA ASN A 89 3.32 0.24 8.60
C ASN A 89 2.60 -0.23 9.87
N LEU A 90 2.55 0.61 10.89
CA LEU A 90 1.82 0.33 12.13
C LEU A 90 0.30 0.39 11.92
N LEU A 91 -0.22 1.38 11.15
CA LEU A 91 -1.64 1.47 10.81
C LEU A 91 -2.13 0.25 10.02
N MET A 92 -1.31 -0.22 9.05
CA MET A 92 -1.58 -1.42 8.26
C MET A 92 -1.31 -2.73 9.02
N ARG A 93 -0.82 -2.61 10.28
CA ARG A 93 -0.43 -3.74 11.12
C ARG A 93 0.54 -4.70 10.43
N PHE A 94 1.54 -4.15 9.69
CA PHE A 94 2.70 -4.93 9.26
C PHE A 94 3.65 -5.20 10.43
N TYR A 95 3.57 -4.36 11.48
CA TYR A 95 4.25 -4.54 12.75
C TYR A 95 3.27 -4.19 13.88
N ASP A 96 3.37 -4.91 14.99
CA ASP A 96 2.67 -4.54 16.21
C ASP A 96 3.52 -3.53 17.02
N VAL A 97 2.88 -2.61 17.72
CA VAL A 97 3.56 -1.61 18.56
C VAL A 97 4.27 -2.27 19.75
N ASN A 98 5.37 -1.69 20.22
CA ASN A 98 6.06 -2.19 21.41
C ASN A 98 5.25 -1.87 22.68
N SER A 99 4.61 -0.69 22.73
CA SER A 99 3.66 -0.31 23.78
C SER A 99 2.67 0.73 23.24
N GLY A 100 1.60 0.97 23.98
CA GLY A 100 0.50 1.82 23.54
C GLY A 100 -0.54 1.07 22.74
N THR A 101 -1.43 1.81 22.10
CA THR A 101 -2.58 1.25 21.41
C THR A 101 -2.89 2.02 20.13
N ILE A 102 -3.24 1.31 19.07
CA ILE A 102 -3.81 1.86 17.83
C ILE A 102 -5.22 1.30 17.71
N LYS A 103 -6.19 2.19 17.54
CA LYS A 103 -7.61 1.82 17.40
C LYS A 103 -8.15 2.35 16.07
N VAL A 104 -8.97 1.55 15.39
CA VAL A 104 -9.74 1.93 14.21
C VAL A 104 -11.22 1.73 14.55
N SER A 105 -12.03 2.75 14.33
CA SER A 105 -13.47 2.73 14.69
C SER A 105 -13.71 2.28 16.15
N GLY A 106 -12.81 2.66 17.06
CA GLY A 106 -12.87 2.32 18.48
C GLY A 106 -12.35 0.93 18.86
N HIS A 107 -11.97 0.08 17.89
CA HIS A 107 -11.44 -1.26 18.12
C HIS A 107 -9.91 -1.27 18.03
N ASP A 108 -9.24 -1.89 19.02
CA ASP A 108 -7.80 -2.14 18.95
C ASP A 108 -7.47 -2.98 17.71
N ILE A 109 -6.56 -2.52 16.86
CA ILE A 109 -6.20 -3.21 15.61
C ILE A 109 -5.68 -4.64 15.84
N ARG A 110 -5.15 -4.94 17.04
CA ARG A 110 -4.72 -6.29 17.42
C ARG A 110 -5.88 -7.28 17.60
N LYS A 111 -7.11 -6.75 17.79
CA LYS A 111 -8.35 -7.51 17.93
C LYS A 111 -9.21 -7.50 16.67
N ILE A 112 -8.72 -6.97 15.58
CA ILE A 112 -9.33 -6.96 14.25
C ILE A 112 -8.55 -7.95 13.37
N THR A 113 -9.21 -8.68 12.48
CA THR A 113 -8.51 -9.49 11.50
C THR A 113 -7.72 -8.57 10.54
N ARG A 114 -6.48 -8.95 10.21
CA ARG A 114 -5.63 -8.11 9.34
C ARG A 114 -6.24 -7.87 7.97
N GLU A 115 -6.92 -8.89 7.44
CA GLU A 115 -7.62 -8.81 6.17
C GLU A 115 -8.66 -7.68 6.21
N SER A 116 -9.62 -7.73 7.13
CA SER A 116 -10.67 -6.71 7.23
C SER A 116 -10.13 -5.33 7.62
N LEU A 117 -9.07 -5.25 8.42
CA LEU A 117 -8.41 -3.98 8.72
C LEU A 117 -7.84 -3.35 7.44
N ARG A 118 -7.11 -4.14 6.64
CA ARG A 118 -6.45 -3.67 5.41
C ARG A 118 -7.44 -3.34 4.30
N ASP A 119 -8.56 -4.04 4.21
CA ASP A 119 -9.63 -3.77 3.24
C ASP A 119 -10.29 -2.41 3.44
N ASN A 120 -10.23 -1.88 4.65
CA ASN A 120 -10.73 -0.53 4.96
C ASN A 120 -9.76 0.60 4.60
N TYR A 121 -8.53 0.27 4.14
CA TYR A 121 -7.54 1.25 3.72
C TYR A 121 -7.30 1.22 2.21
N GLY A 122 -7.38 2.37 1.57
CA GLY A 122 -6.75 2.59 0.26
C GLY A 122 -5.36 3.16 0.46
N MET A 123 -4.38 2.62 -0.25
CA MET A 123 -3.01 3.09 -0.13
C MET A 123 -2.42 3.44 -1.49
N VAL A 124 -1.87 4.65 -1.59
CA VAL A 124 -1.06 5.08 -2.73
C VAL A 124 0.36 5.29 -2.23
N LEU A 125 1.26 4.43 -2.68
CA LEU A 125 2.67 4.47 -2.30
C LEU A 125 3.46 5.42 -3.21
N GLN A 126 4.61 5.85 -2.74
CA GLN A 126 5.60 6.60 -3.50
C GLN A 126 6.05 5.82 -4.75
N GLU A 127 6.33 4.52 -4.58
CA GLU A 127 6.64 3.63 -5.68
C GLU A 127 5.35 3.13 -6.32
N THR A 128 5.19 3.44 -7.61
CA THR A 128 4.04 3.02 -8.39
C THR A 128 4.29 1.64 -8.99
N TRP A 129 3.44 0.68 -8.69
CA TRP A 129 3.50 -0.64 -9.32
C TRP A 129 2.34 -0.84 -10.29
N LEU A 130 2.66 -1.19 -11.53
CA LEU A 130 1.70 -1.51 -12.59
C LEU A 130 2.04 -2.87 -13.19
N LYS A 131 1.01 -3.71 -13.30
CA LYS A 131 1.11 -5.04 -13.90
C LYS A 131 1.14 -4.91 -15.42
N LYS A 132 1.90 -5.77 -16.08
CA LYS A 132 1.79 -5.97 -17.55
C LYS A 132 0.34 -6.35 -17.90
N GLY A 133 -0.25 -5.62 -18.85
CA GLY A 133 -1.65 -5.77 -19.27
C GLY A 133 -2.21 -4.45 -19.79
N THR A 134 -3.52 -4.31 -19.85
CA THR A 134 -4.14 -3.06 -20.26
C THR A 134 -4.21 -2.04 -19.11
N ILE A 135 -4.44 -0.77 -19.45
CA ILE A 135 -4.73 0.26 -18.44
C ILE A 135 -5.99 -0.12 -17.65
N ARG A 136 -7.02 -0.63 -18.34
CA ARG A 136 -8.23 -1.16 -17.70
C ARG A 136 -7.90 -2.22 -16.65
N ASP A 137 -7.13 -3.25 -17.00
CA ASP A 137 -6.75 -4.33 -16.09
C ASP A 137 -6.05 -3.80 -14.83
N ASN A 138 -5.26 -2.76 -14.98
CA ASN A 138 -4.58 -2.12 -13.87
C ASN A 138 -5.52 -1.32 -12.96
N ILE A 139 -6.53 -0.66 -13.52
CA ILE A 139 -7.51 0.12 -12.76
C ILE A 139 -8.42 -0.81 -11.94
N ILE A 140 -8.93 -1.89 -12.54
CA ILE A 140 -9.91 -2.79 -11.91
C ILE A 140 -9.30 -3.80 -10.92
N MET A 141 -7.99 -3.76 -10.66
CA MET A 141 -7.32 -4.74 -9.79
C MET A 141 -7.96 -4.90 -8.41
N GLY A 142 -8.50 -3.82 -7.83
CA GLY A 142 -9.17 -3.85 -6.53
C GLY A 142 -10.69 -4.09 -6.62
N LYS A 143 -11.28 -3.99 -7.83
CA LYS A 143 -12.71 -4.18 -8.10
C LYS A 143 -12.90 -4.79 -9.49
N PRO A 144 -12.71 -6.12 -9.64
CA PRO A 144 -12.74 -6.78 -10.95
C PRO A 144 -14.08 -6.72 -11.68
N ASP A 145 -15.18 -6.52 -10.95
CA ASP A 145 -16.55 -6.41 -11.42
C ASP A 145 -17.00 -4.98 -11.74
N ALA A 146 -16.07 -4.01 -11.73
CA ALA A 146 -16.37 -2.62 -12.01
C ALA A 146 -16.91 -2.41 -13.43
N THR A 147 -17.98 -1.61 -13.55
CA THR A 147 -18.53 -1.23 -14.85
C THR A 147 -17.66 -0.19 -15.56
N ASP A 148 -17.87 -0.02 -16.86
CA ASP A 148 -17.16 1.00 -17.64
C ASP A 148 -17.44 2.42 -17.14
N GLU A 149 -18.66 2.68 -16.70
CA GLU A 149 -19.08 3.96 -16.13
C GLU A 149 -18.33 4.26 -14.84
N GLU A 150 -18.18 3.26 -13.95
CA GLU A 150 -17.42 3.38 -12.69
C GLU A 150 -15.94 3.65 -12.95
N ILE A 151 -15.33 2.91 -13.89
CA ILE A 151 -13.93 3.09 -14.29
C ILE A 151 -13.70 4.50 -14.82
N ILE A 152 -14.58 4.98 -15.71
CA ILE A 152 -14.47 6.32 -16.29
C ILE A 152 -14.69 7.39 -15.22
N ALA A 153 -15.64 7.20 -14.31
CA ALA A 153 -15.89 8.13 -13.20
C ALA A 153 -14.66 8.24 -12.28
N ALA A 154 -14.07 7.11 -11.87
CA ALA A 154 -12.86 7.09 -11.07
C ALA A 154 -11.68 7.76 -11.78
N ALA A 155 -11.50 7.48 -13.10
CA ALA A 155 -10.46 8.10 -13.90
C ALA A 155 -10.65 9.61 -14.10
N LYS A 156 -11.89 10.09 -14.15
CA LYS A 156 -12.19 11.54 -14.19
C LYS A 156 -11.87 12.19 -12.84
N ALA A 157 -12.26 11.55 -11.75
CA ALA A 157 -12.02 12.05 -10.39
C ALA A 157 -10.53 12.16 -10.06
N SER A 158 -9.71 11.21 -10.55
CA SER A 158 -8.26 11.21 -10.40
C SER A 158 -7.52 12.04 -11.47
N HIS A 159 -8.21 12.68 -12.39
CA HIS A 159 -7.66 13.38 -13.58
C HIS A 159 -6.92 12.49 -14.59
N ALA A 160 -6.96 11.15 -14.45
CA ALA A 160 -6.33 10.21 -15.38
C ALA A 160 -7.03 10.13 -16.74
N HIS A 161 -8.34 10.35 -16.81
CA HIS A 161 -9.16 10.18 -18.02
C HIS A 161 -8.62 10.98 -19.22
N SER A 162 -8.12 12.20 -18.99
CA SER A 162 -7.65 13.08 -20.04
C SER A 162 -6.43 12.54 -20.80
N PHE A 163 -5.47 11.93 -20.11
CA PHE A 163 -4.32 11.32 -20.78
C PHE A 163 -4.66 9.95 -21.36
N ILE A 164 -5.48 9.13 -20.66
CA ILE A 164 -5.87 7.80 -21.15
C ILE A 164 -6.55 7.92 -22.52
N ARG A 165 -7.45 8.88 -22.71
CA ARG A 165 -8.12 9.13 -24.02
C ARG A 165 -7.18 9.51 -25.15
N ARG A 166 -5.99 10.03 -24.86
CA ARG A 166 -5.00 10.41 -25.89
C ARG A 166 -4.16 9.22 -26.34
N LEU A 167 -4.22 8.11 -25.63
CA LEU A 167 -3.50 6.90 -26.02
C LEU A 167 -4.21 6.20 -27.18
N PRO A 168 -3.46 5.49 -28.06
CA PRO A 168 -4.00 4.94 -29.29
C PRO A 168 -5.21 4.01 -29.11
N LYS A 169 -5.25 3.23 -28.01
CA LYS A 169 -6.35 2.31 -27.68
C LYS A 169 -7.10 2.75 -26.39
N GLY A 170 -6.89 3.98 -25.90
CA GLY A 170 -7.53 4.45 -24.67
C GLY A 170 -7.29 3.52 -23.48
N TYR A 171 -8.35 3.08 -22.82
CA TYR A 171 -8.31 2.15 -21.68
C TYR A 171 -7.77 0.76 -22.03
N ASP A 172 -7.87 0.34 -23.29
CA ASP A 172 -7.38 -0.95 -23.77
C ASP A 172 -5.92 -0.87 -24.27
N THR A 173 -5.24 0.25 -24.01
CA THR A 173 -3.81 0.40 -24.29
C THR A 173 -3.02 -0.55 -23.42
N GLU A 174 -2.23 -1.42 -24.05
CA GLU A 174 -1.33 -2.34 -23.38
C GLU A 174 -0.10 -1.59 -22.82
N ILE A 175 0.23 -1.85 -21.57
CA ILE A 175 1.43 -1.37 -20.89
C ILE A 175 2.31 -2.54 -20.49
N GLY A 176 3.62 -2.37 -20.63
CA GLY A 176 4.61 -3.35 -20.19
C GLY A 176 4.75 -3.41 -18.68
N GLU A 177 5.70 -4.20 -18.20
CA GLU A 177 6.07 -4.22 -16.80
C GLU A 177 6.41 -2.82 -16.31
N ASP A 178 6.03 -2.49 -15.09
CA ASP A 178 6.24 -1.17 -14.47
C ASP A 178 5.68 0.01 -15.28
N GLY A 179 4.65 -0.23 -16.09
CA GLY A 179 3.96 0.81 -16.85
C GLY A 179 4.66 1.27 -18.14
N GLY A 180 5.76 0.63 -18.53
CA GLY A 180 6.40 0.83 -19.83
C GLY A 180 6.68 2.30 -20.20
N SER A 181 6.01 2.83 -21.23
CA SER A 181 6.22 4.19 -21.76
C SER A 181 5.48 5.30 -20.98
N LEU A 182 4.74 4.98 -19.92
CA LEU A 182 4.04 5.99 -19.13
C LEU A 182 5.02 6.82 -18.30
N SER A 183 4.77 8.13 -18.19
CA SER A 183 5.52 8.98 -17.26
C SER A 183 5.21 8.61 -15.80
N GLN A 184 6.10 8.98 -14.87
CA GLN A 184 5.90 8.70 -13.45
C GLN A 184 4.57 9.29 -12.92
N GLY A 185 4.24 10.53 -13.32
CA GLY A 185 2.96 11.14 -12.97
C GLY A 185 1.75 10.38 -13.53
N GLN A 186 1.82 9.86 -14.76
CA GLN A 186 0.75 9.04 -15.34
C GLN A 186 0.57 7.72 -14.60
N LYS A 187 1.67 7.06 -14.22
CA LYS A 187 1.65 5.84 -13.40
C LYS A 187 0.97 6.12 -12.05
N GLN A 188 1.33 7.23 -11.42
CA GLN A 188 0.77 7.63 -10.13
C GLN A 188 -0.73 7.94 -10.24
N LEU A 189 -1.18 8.64 -11.28
CA LEU A 189 -2.60 8.85 -11.55
C LEU A 189 -3.37 7.54 -11.73
N LEU A 190 -2.79 6.51 -12.36
CA LEU A 190 -3.42 5.18 -12.46
C LEU A 190 -3.54 4.50 -11.09
N CYS A 191 -2.52 4.59 -10.23
CA CYS A 191 -2.58 4.07 -8.87
C CYS A 191 -3.66 4.78 -8.04
N ILE A 192 -3.78 6.11 -8.18
CA ILE A 192 -4.85 6.90 -7.55
C ILE A 192 -6.22 6.47 -8.10
N THR A 193 -6.35 6.28 -9.43
CA THR A 193 -7.60 5.84 -10.06
C THR A 193 -8.06 4.49 -9.50
N ARG A 194 -7.14 3.55 -9.30
CA ARG A 194 -7.40 2.23 -8.69
C ARG A 194 -8.02 2.38 -7.31
N VAL A 195 -7.45 3.23 -6.48
CA VAL A 195 -7.96 3.48 -5.12
C VAL A 195 -9.30 4.21 -5.15
N MET A 196 -9.46 5.19 -6.04
CA MET A 196 -10.73 5.91 -6.21
C MET A 196 -11.87 5.03 -6.74
N LEU A 197 -11.56 3.95 -7.46
CA LEU A 197 -12.56 2.98 -7.90
C LEU A 197 -13.11 2.15 -6.73
N CYS A 198 -12.25 1.81 -5.76
CA CYS A 198 -12.63 1.02 -4.59
C CYS A 198 -13.33 1.85 -3.51
N LEU A 199 -13.07 3.18 -3.45
CA LEU A 199 -13.62 4.11 -2.45
C LEU A 199 -13.52 3.60 -1.00
N PRO A 200 -12.34 3.24 -0.52
CA PRO A 200 -12.20 2.75 0.85
C PRO A 200 -12.51 3.87 1.86
N PRO A 201 -13.00 3.53 3.07
CA PRO A 201 -13.31 4.52 4.11
C PRO A 201 -12.14 5.38 4.55
N MET A 202 -10.91 4.84 4.46
CA MET A 202 -9.67 5.52 4.85
C MET A 202 -8.66 5.49 3.72
N LEU A 203 -7.91 6.59 3.54
CA LEU A 203 -6.92 6.74 2.50
C LEU A 203 -5.56 7.14 3.09
N ILE A 204 -4.53 6.42 2.70
CA ILE A 204 -3.13 6.72 3.01
C ILE A 204 -2.42 7.12 1.72
N LEU A 205 -1.80 8.30 1.72
CA LEU A 205 -1.01 8.81 0.60
C LEU A 205 0.44 8.99 1.09
N ASP A 206 1.36 8.19 0.58
CA ASP A 206 2.79 8.30 0.91
C ASP A 206 3.52 8.99 -0.24
N GLU A 207 3.76 10.31 -0.11
CA GLU A 207 4.39 11.18 -1.12
C GLU A 207 3.77 11.05 -2.54
N ALA A 208 2.46 10.75 -2.59
CA ALA A 208 1.77 10.39 -3.83
C ALA A 208 1.70 11.53 -4.87
N THR A 209 1.92 12.78 -4.45
CA THR A 209 1.82 13.97 -5.32
C THR A 209 3.17 14.52 -5.77
N SER A 210 4.28 14.00 -5.27
CA SER A 210 5.63 14.53 -5.55
C SER A 210 6.02 14.51 -7.04
N SER A 211 5.38 13.64 -7.83
CA SER A 211 5.63 13.46 -9.27
C SER A 211 4.51 13.97 -10.17
N ILE A 212 3.41 14.51 -9.59
CA ILE A 212 2.26 15.01 -10.35
C ILE A 212 2.46 16.50 -10.64
N ASP A 213 2.14 16.91 -11.88
CA ASP A 213 2.18 18.33 -12.27
C ASP A 213 1.22 19.13 -11.37
N THR A 214 1.70 20.28 -10.87
CA THR A 214 0.96 21.19 -9.98
C THR A 214 -0.41 21.64 -10.51
N ARG A 215 -0.68 21.46 -11.80
CA ARG A 215 -2.00 21.72 -12.42
C ARG A 215 -3.03 20.62 -12.15
N THR A 216 -2.60 19.49 -11.64
CA THR A 216 -3.43 18.30 -11.35
C THR A 216 -3.60 18.02 -9.86
N GLU A 217 -2.88 18.77 -9.02
CA GLU A 217 -3.09 18.79 -7.56
C GLU A 217 -4.33 19.64 -7.24
#